data_eb90e81c1724057b646ba7a85a35fe3a
#
_entry.id   eb90e81c1724057b646ba7a85a35fe3a
#
_cell.length_a   1.000
_cell.length_b   1.000
_cell.length_c   1.000
_cell.angle_alpha   90.00
_cell.angle_beta   90.00
_cell.angle_gamma   90.00
#
_symmetry.space_group_name_H-M   'P 1'
#
loop_
_entity.id
_entity.type
_entity.pdbx_description
1 polymer ?
#
loop_
_entity_poly.entity_id
_entity_poly.type
_entity_poly.pdbx_seq_one_letter_code
_entity_poly.pdbx_strand_id
1 'polypeptide(L)'
;MRKIYFVCLMVLGLSANATIQDYDLYIVSDSLNLIDNSKLPYKVFTNSASFQGKNVIYNINEGDTLRLNVHNTDSDIHHFQVKGMAYPATIIPANDSVIVEMVFPDAGSYIYYDPLNYPDNKSMGLAGMINVKDHSYSSFYWNIKDFQKSKSLNIDAGNVEVWNDYYPNYFTINSKSNPAINADTDARVTGSVGDTIYIYMVNTGQSIHSMHYHGYHLEIMHSSHEPSHVGRIKDTFPLYPMETLVLRLIPDKPGEYPVHDHNLVAVTANMVYPNGMFITLLIAD
;
A
#
# COMPACT_ATOMS: atom_id res chain seq x y z
N MET A 1 -27.97 28.98 52.82
CA MET A 1 -28.24 28.59 51.41
C MET A 1 -26.95 28.83 50.60
N ARG A 2 -26.22 27.77 50.25
CA ARG A 2 -25.00 27.82 49.44
C ARG A 2 -25.43 27.77 47.96
N LYS A 3 -25.11 28.81 47.20
CA LYS A 3 -25.33 28.85 45.75
C LYS A 3 -24.21 28.04 45.06
N ILE A 4 -24.60 26.94 44.37
CA ILE A 4 -23.72 26.14 43.50
C ILE A 4 -23.79 26.79 42.12
N TYR A 5 -22.64 27.30 41.65
CA TYR A 5 -22.48 27.79 40.27
C TYR A 5 -22.01 26.60 39.40
N PHE A 6 -22.83 26.16 38.47
CA PHE A 6 -22.43 25.26 37.40
C PHE A 6 -21.67 26.05 36.34
N VAL A 7 -20.38 25.80 36.22
CA VAL A 7 -19.60 26.29 35.08
C VAL A 7 -19.76 25.25 33.96
N CYS A 8 -20.56 25.57 32.95
CA CYS A 8 -20.68 24.78 31.74
C CYS A 8 -19.42 25.08 30.89
N LEU A 9 -18.44 24.18 30.89
CA LEU A 9 -17.33 24.23 29.97
C LEU A 9 -17.85 23.83 28.58
N MET A 10 -18.11 24.81 27.70
CA MET A 10 -18.29 24.56 26.28
C MET A 10 -16.94 24.09 25.71
N VAL A 11 -16.78 22.80 25.51
CA VAL A 11 -15.76 22.26 24.64
C VAL A 11 -16.18 22.62 23.22
N LEU A 12 -15.60 23.66 22.65
CA LEU A 12 -15.66 23.93 21.22
C LEU A 12 -14.84 22.82 20.54
N GLY A 13 -15.50 21.74 20.19
CA GLY A 13 -14.96 20.77 19.26
C GLY A 13 -14.78 21.49 17.93
N LEU A 14 -13.50 21.66 17.51
CA LEU A 14 -13.20 21.96 16.13
C LEU A 14 -13.61 20.71 15.32
N SER A 15 -14.84 20.69 14.82
CA SER A 15 -15.24 19.75 13.79
C SER A 15 -14.43 20.11 12.54
N ALA A 16 -13.41 19.35 12.20
CA ALA A 16 -12.87 19.35 10.86
C ALA A 16 -14.08 19.10 9.92
N ASN A 17 -14.32 20.01 8.98
CA ASN A 17 -15.37 19.81 8.00
C ASN A 17 -14.97 18.61 7.13
N ALA A 18 -15.73 17.53 7.20
CA ALA A 18 -15.60 16.40 6.31
C ALA A 18 -15.71 16.89 4.86
N THR A 19 -14.74 16.54 4.03
CA THR A 19 -14.71 16.91 2.61
C THR A 19 -14.91 15.68 1.74
N ILE A 20 -15.42 15.90 0.53
CA ILE A 20 -15.45 14.86 -0.50
C ILE A 20 -14.19 15.02 -1.33
N GLN A 21 -13.41 13.94 -1.38
CA GLN A 21 -12.21 13.83 -2.22
C GLN A 21 -12.58 13.04 -3.48
N ASP A 22 -12.69 13.72 -4.61
CA ASP A 22 -13.11 13.14 -5.89
C ASP A 22 -11.88 12.80 -6.77
N TYR A 23 -11.82 11.54 -7.26
CA TYR A 23 -10.75 11.09 -8.15
C TYR A 23 -11.29 10.19 -9.26
N ASP A 24 -10.62 10.20 -10.41
CA ASP A 24 -10.75 9.16 -11.43
C ASP A 24 -9.76 8.02 -11.14
N LEU A 25 -10.21 6.79 -11.30
CA LEU A 25 -9.42 5.56 -11.17
C LEU A 25 -9.64 4.69 -12.40
N TYR A 26 -8.57 4.36 -13.10
CA TYR A 26 -8.63 3.56 -14.33
C TYR A 26 -8.06 2.16 -14.07
N ILE A 27 -8.74 1.15 -14.60
CA ILE A 27 -8.20 -0.20 -14.72
C ILE A 27 -7.57 -0.30 -16.11
N VAL A 28 -6.25 -0.52 -16.14
CA VAL A 28 -5.46 -0.57 -17.37
C VAL A 28 -4.58 -1.82 -17.37
N SER A 29 -4.57 -2.53 -18.50
CA SER A 29 -3.76 -3.73 -18.71
C SER A 29 -2.62 -3.44 -19.69
N ASP A 30 -1.38 -3.83 -19.34
CA ASP A 30 -0.18 -3.79 -20.19
C ASP A 30 0.90 -4.67 -19.54
N SER A 31 2.16 -4.43 -19.82
CA SER A 31 3.30 -5.12 -19.25
C SER A 31 4.14 -4.22 -18.37
N LEU A 32 4.43 -4.68 -17.17
CA LEU A 32 5.43 -4.07 -16.28
C LEU A 32 6.83 -4.47 -16.76
N ASN A 33 7.71 -3.49 -16.96
CA ASN A 33 9.12 -3.74 -17.22
C ASN A 33 9.83 -4.10 -15.92
N LEU A 34 10.37 -5.29 -15.85
CA LEU A 34 11.14 -5.77 -14.71
C LEU A 34 12.61 -5.30 -14.79
N ILE A 35 13.33 -5.41 -13.67
CA ILE A 35 14.72 -4.94 -13.55
C ILE A 35 15.70 -5.61 -14.53
N ASP A 36 15.41 -6.84 -14.95
CA ASP A 36 16.19 -7.60 -15.95
C ASP A 36 15.74 -7.33 -17.40
N ASN A 37 14.97 -6.28 -17.64
CA ASN A 37 14.35 -5.89 -18.91
C ASN A 37 13.33 -6.89 -19.46
N SER A 38 12.97 -7.90 -18.70
CA SER A 38 11.88 -8.78 -19.07
C SER A 38 10.52 -8.11 -18.78
N LYS A 39 9.47 -8.58 -19.46
CA LYS A 39 8.11 -8.08 -19.30
C LYS A 39 7.29 -9.02 -18.44
N LEU A 40 6.46 -8.45 -17.57
CA LEU A 40 5.46 -9.13 -16.77
C LEU A 40 4.08 -8.63 -17.19
N PRO A 41 3.16 -9.48 -17.68
CA PRO A 41 1.76 -9.08 -17.85
C PRO A 41 1.21 -8.51 -16.55
N TYR A 42 0.61 -7.34 -16.62
CA TYR A 42 0.25 -6.58 -15.42
C TYR A 42 -1.02 -5.78 -15.64
N LYS A 43 -1.90 -5.82 -14.67
CA LYS A 43 -3.08 -4.97 -14.59
C LYS A 43 -2.91 -3.97 -13.45
N VAL A 44 -3.32 -2.73 -13.63
CA VAL A 44 -3.07 -1.68 -12.64
C VAL A 44 -4.29 -0.79 -12.45
N PHE A 45 -4.51 -0.38 -11.22
CA PHE A 45 -5.37 0.74 -10.88
C PHE A 45 -4.56 2.04 -10.94
N THR A 46 -4.80 2.87 -11.94
CA THR A 46 -4.02 4.09 -12.18
C THR A 46 -4.91 5.34 -12.26
N ASN A 47 -4.34 6.53 -12.12
CA ASN A 47 -5.04 7.81 -12.23
C ASN A 47 -5.14 8.35 -13.66
N SER A 48 -4.81 7.55 -14.64
CA SER A 48 -4.78 7.91 -16.07
C SER A 48 -5.24 6.73 -16.91
N ALA A 49 -5.86 7.01 -18.05
CA ALA A 49 -6.20 5.98 -19.05
C ALA A 49 -4.96 5.33 -19.69
N SER A 50 -3.76 5.83 -19.43
CA SER A 50 -2.50 5.24 -19.88
C SER A 50 -1.85 4.44 -18.78
N PHE A 51 -1.19 3.32 -19.14
CA PHE A 51 -0.50 2.46 -18.20
C PHE A 51 0.64 3.17 -17.47
N GLN A 52 0.62 3.15 -16.13
CA GLN A 52 1.62 3.80 -15.27
C GLN A 52 2.49 2.81 -14.49
N GLY A 53 2.17 1.53 -14.48
CA GLY A 53 2.87 0.48 -13.75
C GLY A 53 2.72 0.51 -12.22
N LYS A 54 2.34 1.64 -11.63
CA LYS A 54 2.15 1.85 -10.19
C LYS A 54 0.67 2.04 -9.87
N ASN A 55 0.18 1.31 -8.87
CA ASN A 55 -1.17 1.55 -8.35
C ASN A 55 -1.26 2.91 -7.64
N VAL A 56 -2.39 3.58 -7.79
CA VAL A 56 -2.64 4.87 -7.11
C VAL A 56 -2.58 4.68 -5.59
N ILE A 57 -1.95 5.64 -4.94
CA ILE A 57 -1.94 5.77 -3.49
C ILE A 57 -2.88 6.92 -3.13
N TYR A 58 -3.98 6.61 -2.46
CA TYR A 58 -4.89 7.62 -1.95
C TYR A 58 -4.52 8.02 -0.53
N ASN A 59 -4.47 9.33 -0.29
CA ASN A 59 -4.24 9.91 1.02
C ASN A 59 -5.39 10.86 1.33
N ILE A 60 -6.19 10.50 2.34
CA ILE A 60 -7.33 11.29 2.79
C ILE A 60 -7.22 11.55 4.30
N ASN A 61 -7.95 12.52 4.81
CA ASN A 61 -8.01 12.75 6.26
C ASN A 61 -9.14 11.93 6.87
N GLU A 62 -9.01 11.63 8.15
CA GLU A 62 -10.07 11.00 8.91
C GLU A 62 -11.36 11.82 8.84
N GLY A 63 -12.47 11.16 8.55
CA GLY A 63 -13.77 11.76 8.36
C GLY A 63 -14.09 12.23 6.94
N ASP A 64 -13.11 12.28 6.02
CA ASP A 64 -13.34 12.59 4.61
C ASP A 64 -14.08 11.43 3.91
N THR A 65 -14.82 11.78 2.86
CA THR A 65 -15.41 10.82 1.92
C THR A 65 -14.51 10.68 0.71
N LEU A 66 -14.07 9.47 0.41
CA LEU A 66 -13.39 9.15 -0.86
C LEU A 66 -14.44 8.77 -1.89
N ARG A 67 -14.51 9.53 -2.99
CA ARG A 67 -15.34 9.23 -4.15
C ARG A 67 -14.45 8.90 -5.33
N LEU A 68 -14.62 7.71 -5.89
CA LEU A 68 -13.87 7.22 -7.04
C LEU A 68 -14.82 7.01 -8.22
N ASN A 69 -14.54 7.64 -9.35
CA ASN A 69 -15.11 7.27 -10.64
C ASN A 69 -14.19 6.20 -11.24
N VAL A 70 -14.58 4.93 -11.11
CA VAL A 70 -13.78 3.79 -11.53
C VAL A 70 -14.09 3.45 -12.99
N HIS A 71 -13.14 3.68 -13.88
CA HIS A 71 -13.21 3.42 -15.31
C HIS A 71 -12.53 2.08 -15.62
N ASN A 72 -13.28 1.17 -16.17
CA ASN A 72 -12.73 -0.08 -16.69
C ASN A 72 -12.42 0.09 -18.19
N THR A 73 -11.14 0.14 -18.54
CA THR A 73 -10.70 0.20 -19.94
C THR A 73 -10.38 -1.17 -20.53
N ASP A 74 -10.56 -2.24 -19.73
CA ASP A 74 -10.35 -3.61 -20.15
C ASP A 74 -11.63 -4.19 -20.84
N SER A 75 -11.46 -5.23 -21.62
CA SER A 75 -12.57 -6.00 -22.24
C SER A 75 -13.25 -6.96 -21.27
N ASP A 76 -12.63 -7.21 -20.11
CA ASP A 76 -13.16 -8.08 -19.07
C ASP A 76 -13.91 -7.28 -17.99
N ILE A 77 -14.83 -7.95 -17.29
CA ILE A 77 -15.45 -7.40 -16.10
C ILE A 77 -14.42 -7.39 -14.96
N HIS A 78 -14.40 -6.32 -14.19
CA HIS A 78 -13.63 -6.21 -12.98
C HIS A 78 -14.52 -5.93 -11.77
N HIS A 79 -13.98 -6.12 -10.57
CA HIS A 79 -14.64 -5.75 -9.33
C HIS A 79 -13.74 -4.78 -8.56
N PHE A 80 -14.36 -3.93 -7.73
CA PHE A 80 -13.67 -3.06 -6.80
C PHE A 80 -14.16 -3.33 -5.40
N GLN A 81 -13.25 -3.58 -4.47
CA GLN A 81 -13.54 -3.76 -3.06
C GLN A 81 -12.42 -3.17 -2.20
N VAL A 82 -12.79 -2.68 -1.01
CA VAL A 82 -11.82 -2.34 0.05
C VAL A 82 -11.91 -3.41 1.12
N LYS A 83 -10.76 -4.02 1.44
CA LYS A 83 -10.68 -5.09 2.44
C LYS A 83 -11.12 -4.58 3.82
N GLY A 84 -11.96 -5.37 4.49
CA GLY A 84 -12.45 -5.08 5.85
C GLY A 84 -13.61 -4.09 5.90
N MET A 85 -14.00 -3.48 4.77
CA MET A 85 -15.20 -2.65 4.71
C MET A 85 -16.45 -3.52 4.55
N ALA A 86 -17.54 -3.08 5.18
CA ALA A 86 -18.82 -3.82 5.14
C ALA A 86 -19.56 -3.72 3.79
N TYR A 87 -18.98 -3.05 2.80
CA TYR A 87 -19.58 -2.88 1.48
C TYR A 87 -19.28 -4.10 0.61
N PRO A 88 -20.27 -4.58 -0.18
CA PRO A 88 -20.01 -5.62 -1.16
C PRO A 88 -19.07 -5.12 -2.26
N ALA A 89 -18.42 -6.06 -2.96
CA ALA A 89 -17.64 -5.71 -4.14
C ALA A 89 -18.53 -5.05 -5.20
N THR A 90 -18.07 -3.92 -5.73
CA THR A 90 -18.77 -3.21 -6.81
C THR A 90 -18.34 -3.78 -8.15
N ILE A 91 -19.30 -4.17 -8.98
CA ILE A 91 -19.05 -4.66 -10.34
C ILE A 91 -18.74 -3.47 -11.25
N ILE A 92 -17.63 -3.54 -11.97
CA ILE A 92 -17.23 -2.57 -13.00
C ILE A 92 -17.32 -3.26 -14.37
N PRO A 93 -18.37 -3.00 -15.15
CA PRO A 93 -18.52 -3.65 -16.46
C PRO A 93 -17.37 -3.32 -17.41
N ALA A 94 -17.14 -4.18 -18.39
CA ALA A 94 -16.13 -3.95 -19.43
C ALA A 94 -16.40 -2.66 -20.21
N ASN A 95 -15.37 -1.84 -20.42
CA ASN A 95 -15.45 -0.57 -21.15
C ASN A 95 -16.50 0.41 -20.60
N ASP A 96 -16.73 0.42 -19.29
CA ASP A 96 -17.72 1.24 -18.60
C ASP A 96 -17.12 1.87 -17.34
N SER A 97 -17.89 2.66 -16.60
CA SER A 97 -17.47 3.29 -15.36
C SER A 97 -18.54 3.24 -14.28
N VAL A 98 -18.12 3.20 -13.03
CA VAL A 98 -19.01 3.19 -11.86
C VAL A 98 -18.44 4.12 -10.78
N ILE A 99 -19.31 4.90 -10.14
CA ILE A 99 -18.93 5.71 -8.98
C ILE A 99 -19.02 4.87 -7.71
N VAL A 100 -17.95 4.90 -6.91
CA VAL A 100 -17.85 4.26 -5.59
C VAL A 100 -17.57 5.34 -4.55
N GLU A 101 -18.39 5.41 -3.50
CA GLU A 101 -18.18 6.34 -2.38
C GLU A 101 -17.92 5.57 -1.09
N MET A 102 -16.93 6.03 -0.31
CA MET A 102 -16.48 5.36 0.91
C MET A 102 -16.12 6.37 1.99
N VAL A 103 -16.54 6.06 3.22
CA VAL A 103 -16.08 6.72 4.45
C VAL A 103 -15.39 5.67 5.29
N PHE A 104 -14.23 6.01 5.81
CA PHE A 104 -13.41 5.08 6.58
C PHE A 104 -13.63 5.29 8.08
N PRO A 105 -13.76 4.19 8.86
CA PRO A 105 -14.10 4.30 10.28
C PRO A 105 -12.97 4.85 11.14
N ASP A 106 -11.70 4.58 10.78
CA ASP A 106 -10.54 4.88 11.59
C ASP A 106 -9.34 5.30 10.72
N ALA A 107 -8.41 6.05 11.31
CA ALA A 107 -7.12 6.31 10.71
C ALA A 107 -6.30 5.01 10.54
N GLY A 108 -5.53 4.90 9.46
CA GLY A 108 -4.73 3.72 9.14
C GLY A 108 -4.56 3.50 7.65
N SER A 109 -4.14 2.29 7.28
CA SER A 109 -4.04 1.87 5.88
C SER A 109 -5.12 0.85 5.55
N TYR A 110 -5.64 0.94 4.33
CA TYR A 110 -6.63 0.03 3.76
C TYR A 110 -6.16 -0.46 2.40
N ILE A 111 -6.54 -1.69 2.04
CA ILE A 111 -6.23 -2.27 0.74
C ILE A 111 -7.49 -2.22 -0.12
N TYR A 112 -7.43 -1.54 -1.28
CA TYR A 112 -8.42 -1.72 -2.32
C TYR A 112 -7.90 -2.71 -3.37
N TYR A 113 -8.77 -3.54 -3.92
CA TYR A 113 -8.36 -4.61 -4.83
C TYR A 113 -9.52 -5.11 -5.68
N ASP A 114 -9.20 -5.88 -6.71
CA ASP A 114 -10.18 -6.67 -7.46
C ASP A 114 -10.29 -8.07 -6.85
N PRO A 115 -11.43 -8.42 -6.22
CA PRO A 115 -11.67 -9.75 -5.66
C PRO A 115 -12.12 -10.79 -6.71
N LEU A 116 -12.43 -10.38 -7.93
CA LEU A 116 -12.86 -11.31 -8.98
C LEU A 116 -11.71 -12.26 -9.32
N ASN A 117 -12.02 -13.54 -9.45
CA ASN A 117 -11.02 -14.61 -9.69
C ASN A 117 -9.86 -14.57 -8.65
N TYR A 118 -10.19 -14.33 -7.39
CA TYR A 118 -9.17 -14.26 -6.34
C TYR A 118 -8.39 -15.60 -6.23
N PRO A 119 -7.03 -15.55 -6.18
CA PRO A 119 -6.21 -14.37 -6.08
C PRO A 119 -5.67 -13.81 -7.40
N ASP A 120 -6.11 -14.28 -8.57
CA ASP A 120 -5.52 -14.01 -9.88
C ASP A 120 -5.44 -12.51 -10.19
N ASN A 121 -6.58 -11.80 -10.21
CA ASN A 121 -6.60 -10.38 -10.56
C ASN A 121 -5.75 -9.52 -9.60
N LYS A 122 -5.82 -9.81 -8.28
CA LYS A 122 -4.96 -9.17 -7.28
C LYS A 122 -3.48 -9.42 -7.58
N SER A 123 -3.12 -10.66 -7.89
CA SER A 123 -1.72 -11.07 -8.15
C SER A 123 -1.21 -10.57 -9.49
N MET A 124 -2.11 -10.32 -10.46
CA MET A 124 -1.78 -9.64 -11.71
C MET A 124 -1.55 -8.13 -11.51
N GLY A 125 -1.75 -7.59 -10.30
CA GLY A 125 -1.43 -6.21 -9.95
C GLY A 125 -2.60 -5.36 -9.47
N LEU A 126 -3.85 -5.82 -9.60
CA LEU A 126 -5.04 -5.05 -9.22
C LEU A 126 -5.23 -5.01 -7.69
N ALA A 127 -4.29 -4.36 -7.02
CA ALA A 127 -4.40 -4.03 -5.61
C ALA A 127 -3.52 -2.82 -5.25
N GLY A 128 -4.08 -1.88 -4.51
CA GLY A 128 -3.42 -0.66 -4.06
C GLY A 128 -3.77 -0.28 -2.63
N MET A 129 -3.45 0.94 -2.23
CA MET A 129 -3.62 1.38 -0.85
C MET A 129 -4.36 2.72 -0.73
N ILE A 130 -5.16 2.83 0.32
CA ILE A 130 -5.79 4.06 0.79
C ILE A 130 -5.27 4.30 2.20
N ASN A 131 -4.77 5.50 2.46
CA ASN A 131 -4.27 5.90 3.77
C ASN A 131 -5.17 6.99 4.33
N VAL A 132 -5.71 6.73 5.50
CA VAL A 132 -6.54 7.67 6.26
C VAL A 132 -5.67 8.23 7.36
N LYS A 133 -5.46 9.55 7.35
CA LYS A 133 -4.54 10.24 8.26
C LYS A 133 -5.29 11.07 9.28
N ASP A 134 -4.86 10.97 10.52
CA ASP A 134 -5.26 11.82 11.65
C ASP A 134 -4.20 12.88 12.01
N HIS A 135 -3.14 12.99 11.17
CA HIS A 135 -1.99 13.86 11.40
C HIS A 135 -1.42 14.43 10.09
N SER A 136 -0.57 15.47 10.21
CA SER A 136 0.11 16.14 9.09
C SER A 136 1.62 15.86 8.99
N TYR A 137 2.13 14.84 9.70
CA TYR A 137 3.54 14.47 9.66
C TYR A 137 3.97 13.92 8.30
N SER A 138 5.27 13.96 8.01
CA SER A 138 5.87 13.34 6.84
C SER A 138 5.48 11.88 6.75
N SER A 139 5.05 11.44 5.57
CA SER A 139 4.51 10.10 5.37
C SER A 139 5.03 9.47 4.09
N PHE A 140 5.37 8.19 4.18
CA PHE A 140 5.83 7.38 3.05
C PHE A 140 4.96 6.14 2.91
N TYR A 141 4.88 5.57 1.70
CA TYR A 141 3.84 4.61 1.32
C TYR A 141 4.45 3.43 0.58
N TRP A 142 4.26 2.23 1.08
CA TRP A 142 4.81 1.01 0.53
C TRP A 142 3.71 0.00 0.20
N ASN A 143 3.42 -0.14 -1.09
CA ASN A 143 2.61 -1.26 -1.60
C ASN A 143 3.56 -2.38 -2.00
N ILE A 144 3.71 -3.36 -1.13
CA ILE A 144 4.60 -4.51 -1.31
C ILE A 144 3.91 -5.56 -2.16
N LYS A 145 4.63 -6.04 -3.18
CA LYS A 145 4.18 -7.10 -4.09
C LYS A 145 5.30 -8.07 -4.42
N ASP A 146 4.92 -9.31 -4.61
CA ASP A 146 5.77 -10.36 -5.14
C ASP A 146 5.11 -11.01 -6.37
N PHE A 147 5.91 -11.50 -7.30
CA PHE A 147 5.44 -12.10 -8.53
C PHE A 147 6.20 -13.38 -8.85
N GLN A 148 5.47 -14.42 -9.23
CA GLN A 148 6.00 -15.55 -9.97
C GLN A 148 5.66 -15.34 -11.44
N LYS A 149 6.65 -14.90 -12.23
CA LYS A 149 6.43 -14.49 -13.63
C LYS A 149 5.75 -15.57 -14.48
N SER A 150 6.09 -16.84 -14.27
CA SER A 150 5.45 -17.95 -15.00
C SER A 150 3.94 -18.05 -14.74
N LYS A 151 3.49 -17.77 -13.50
CA LYS A 151 2.08 -17.76 -13.16
C LYS A 151 1.36 -16.57 -13.80
N SER A 152 1.96 -15.38 -13.79
CA SER A 152 1.39 -14.21 -14.46
C SER A 152 1.23 -14.44 -15.97
N LEU A 153 2.21 -15.04 -16.63
CA LEU A 153 2.12 -15.42 -18.05
C LEU A 153 1.03 -16.47 -18.32
N ASN A 154 0.84 -17.40 -17.38
CA ASN A 154 -0.16 -18.44 -17.50
C ASN A 154 -1.60 -17.88 -17.37
N ILE A 155 -1.80 -16.97 -16.40
CA ILE A 155 -3.08 -16.26 -16.23
C ILE A 155 -3.39 -15.38 -17.43
N ASP A 156 -2.41 -14.63 -17.94
CA ASP A 156 -2.55 -13.78 -19.13
C ASP A 156 -2.94 -14.56 -20.39
N ALA A 157 -2.46 -15.80 -20.48
CA ALA A 157 -2.84 -16.74 -21.53
C ALA A 157 -4.27 -17.36 -21.34
N GLY A 158 -4.99 -16.96 -20.30
CA GLY A 158 -6.35 -17.44 -20.00
C GLY A 158 -6.41 -18.84 -19.35
N ASN A 159 -5.30 -19.34 -18.83
CA ASN A 159 -5.27 -20.61 -18.13
C ASN A 159 -5.62 -20.47 -16.65
N VAL A 160 -6.20 -21.53 -16.09
CA VAL A 160 -6.44 -21.61 -14.63
C VAL A 160 -5.12 -21.83 -13.91
N GLU A 161 -4.86 -21.01 -12.87
CA GLU A 161 -3.64 -21.12 -12.10
C GLU A 161 -3.88 -21.83 -10.76
N VAL A 162 -2.87 -22.62 -10.32
CA VAL A 162 -2.86 -23.29 -9.02
C VAL A 162 -1.86 -22.60 -8.12
N TRP A 163 -2.34 -22.07 -6.97
CA TRP A 163 -1.54 -21.25 -6.08
C TRP A 163 -0.83 -22.01 -4.94
N ASN A 164 -0.99 -23.33 -4.85
CA ASN A 164 -0.32 -24.15 -3.84
C ASN A 164 1.21 -24.17 -4.00
N ASP A 165 1.69 -24.03 -5.25
CA ASP A 165 3.10 -24.03 -5.60
C ASP A 165 3.52 -22.62 -6.02
N TYR A 166 3.62 -21.71 -5.05
CA TYR A 166 3.99 -20.32 -5.29
C TYR A 166 5.44 -20.07 -4.89
N TYR A 167 6.28 -19.77 -5.89
CA TYR A 167 7.70 -19.45 -5.73
C TYR A 167 8.01 -18.13 -6.44
N PRO A 168 7.76 -16.97 -5.81
CA PRO A 168 7.98 -15.68 -6.44
C PRO A 168 9.45 -15.47 -6.77
N ASN A 169 9.70 -14.84 -7.89
CA ASN A 169 11.04 -14.51 -8.36
C ASN A 169 11.27 -13.03 -8.63
N TYR A 170 10.25 -12.18 -8.43
CA TYR A 170 10.35 -10.73 -8.45
C TYR A 170 9.60 -10.13 -7.26
N PHE A 171 10.22 -9.10 -6.65
CA PHE A 171 9.75 -8.49 -5.42
C PHE A 171 9.88 -6.97 -5.53
N THR A 172 8.81 -6.24 -5.22
CA THR A 172 8.73 -4.82 -5.47
C THR A 172 8.07 -4.07 -4.31
N ILE A 173 8.44 -2.78 -4.17
CA ILE A 173 7.66 -1.78 -3.45
C ILE A 173 7.17 -0.76 -4.50
N ASN A 174 5.88 -0.47 -4.54
CA ASN A 174 5.27 0.43 -5.52
C ASN A 174 5.60 0.05 -6.98
N SER A 175 5.64 -1.26 -7.27
CA SER A 175 5.99 -1.83 -8.58
C SER A 175 7.42 -1.55 -9.05
N LYS A 176 8.31 -1.13 -8.15
CA LYS A 176 9.73 -0.89 -8.38
C LYS A 176 10.58 -1.79 -7.50
N SER A 177 11.76 -2.15 -7.98
CA SER A 177 12.79 -2.87 -7.23
C SER A 177 14.10 -2.07 -7.21
N ASN A 178 15.08 -2.49 -6.40
CA ASN A 178 16.38 -1.81 -6.34
C ASN A 178 17.09 -1.88 -7.69
N PRO A 179 17.76 -0.78 -8.17
CA PRO A 179 17.94 0.50 -7.49
C PRO A 179 16.80 1.53 -7.75
N ALA A 180 15.87 1.25 -8.67
CA ALA A 180 14.84 2.21 -9.11
C ALA A 180 13.89 2.64 -7.98
N ILE A 181 13.71 1.81 -6.96
CA ILE A 181 12.89 2.11 -5.78
C ILE A 181 13.42 3.31 -4.97
N ASN A 182 14.73 3.53 -4.95
CA ASN A 182 15.33 4.68 -4.25
C ASN A 182 15.05 6.03 -4.92
N ALA A 183 14.53 6.03 -6.14
CA ALA A 183 14.05 7.22 -6.84
C ALA A 183 12.53 7.45 -6.68
N ASP A 184 11.82 6.55 -5.99
CA ASP A 184 10.40 6.73 -5.70
C ASP A 184 10.23 7.60 -4.45
N THR A 185 9.77 8.84 -4.64
CA THR A 185 9.57 9.83 -3.56
C THR A 185 8.46 9.43 -2.58
N ASP A 186 7.54 8.55 -2.99
CA ASP A 186 6.53 8.00 -2.08
C ASP A 186 7.11 6.85 -1.22
N ALA A 187 8.17 6.18 -1.69
CA ALA A 187 8.76 5.04 -1.00
C ALA A 187 9.99 5.38 -0.19
N ARG A 188 10.93 6.18 -0.75
CA ARG A 188 12.19 6.47 -0.08
C ARG A 188 11.99 7.42 1.10
N VAL A 189 12.16 6.89 2.30
CA VAL A 189 12.04 7.68 3.54
C VAL A 189 13.17 8.68 3.63
N THR A 190 12.82 9.97 3.78
CA THR A 190 13.75 11.07 3.99
C THR A 190 13.26 11.96 5.12
N GLY A 191 14.18 12.59 5.85
CA GLY A 191 13.86 13.51 6.94
C GLY A 191 15.12 13.95 7.68
N SER A 192 14.95 14.54 8.86
CA SER A 192 16.02 14.97 9.76
C SER A 192 15.89 14.31 11.13
N VAL A 193 16.98 14.36 11.89
CA VAL A 193 16.98 13.89 13.29
C VAL A 193 15.91 14.63 14.08
N GLY A 194 15.09 13.87 14.81
CA GLY A 194 13.97 14.39 15.62
C GLY A 194 12.65 14.57 14.86
N ASP A 195 12.62 14.41 13.55
CA ASP A 195 11.36 14.43 12.81
C ASP A 195 10.44 13.27 13.23
N THR A 196 9.14 13.50 13.14
CA THR A 196 8.16 12.42 13.24
C THR A 196 7.76 12.00 11.84
N ILE A 197 8.06 10.74 11.49
CA ILE A 197 7.88 10.18 10.16
C ILE A 197 6.98 8.95 10.25
N TYR A 198 5.98 8.86 9.36
CA TYR A 198 5.10 7.71 9.26
C TYR A 198 5.38 6.92 7.99
N ILE A 199 5.35 5.59 8.10
CA ILE A 199 5.50 4.67 6.97
C ILE A 199 4.26 3.79 6.94
N TYR A 200 3.44 3.98 5.91
CA TYR A 200 2.25 3.22 5.64
C TYR A 200 2.60 2.06 4.72
N MET A 201 2.29 0.85 5.14
CA MET A 201 2.67 -0.37 4.42
C MET A 201 1.46 -1.25 4.19
N VAL A 202 1.35 -1.79 2.99
CA VAL A 202 0.39 -2.84 2.66
C VAL A 202 1.10 -3.96 1.92
N ASN A 203 0.74 -5.21 2.20
CA ASN A 203 1.21 -6.35 1.44
C ASN A 203 0.09 -6.84 0.52
N THR A 204 0.19 -6.52 -0.75
CA THR A 204 -0.74 -6.99 -1.78
C THR A 204 -0.18 -8.17 -2.59
N GLY A 205 0.99 -8.70 -2.18
CA GLY A 205 1.57 -9.93 -2.68
C GLY A 205 0.91 -11.20 -2.12
N GLN A 206 1.55 -12.32 -2.33
CA GLN A 206 1.09 -13.65 -1.89
C GLN A 206 1.99 -14.24 -0.79
N SER A 207 3.21 -13.72 -0.61
CA SER A 207 4.15 -14.18 0.41
C SER A 207 4.10 -13.29 1.64
N ILE A 208 4.59 -13.81 2.78
CA ILE A 208 4.88 -13.02 3.97
C ILE A 208 6.20 -12.27 3.71
N HIS A 209 6.22 -10.98 4.01
CA HIS A 209 7.39 -10.14 3.92
C HIS A 209 7.76 -9.59 5.30
N SER A 210 9.04 -9.62 5.65
CA SER A 210 9.53 -9.16 6.95
C SER A 210 10.49 -8.01 6.76
N MET A 211 9.98 -6.78 6.72
CA MET A 211 10.80 -5.59 6.48
C MET A 211 11.66 -5.27 7.68
N HIS A 212 12.98 -5.29 7.48
CA HIS A 212 14.00 -5.03 8.50
C HIS A 212 14.70 -3.69 8.25
N TYR A 213 14.70 -2.85 9.28
CA TYR A 213 15.27 -1.51 9.30
C TYR A 213 16.61 -1.50 9.99
N HIS A 214 17.68 -1.20 9.27
CA HIS A 214 18.99 -0.98 9.87
C HIS A 214 19.02 0.39 10.58
N GLY A 215 19.70 0.44 11.71
CA GLY A 215 20.00 1.68 12.44
C GLY A 215 18.88 2.24 13.29
N TYR A 216 17.64 1.85 13.08
CA TYR A 216 16.49 2.38 13.79
C TYR A 216 15.54 1.30 14.30
N HIS A 217 14.80 1.66 15.35
CA HIS A 217 13.63 0.94 15.83
C HIS A 217 12.41 1.82 15.62
N LEU A 218 11.32 1.24 15.12
CA LEU A 218 10.08 1.94 14.80
C LEU A 218 8.94 1.42 15.67
N GLU A 219 7.99 2.30 15.98
CA GLU A 219 6.80 1.96 16.74
C GLU A 219 5.65 1.59 15.81
N ILE A 220 4.92 0.53 16.17
CA ILE A 220 3.71 0.11 15.46
C ILE A 220 2.55 1.01 15.87
N MET A 221 2.00 1.78 14.95
CA MET A 221 0.86 2.66 15.16
C MET A 221 -0.46 2.01 14.76
N HIS A 222 -0.43 1.11 13.77
CA HIS A 222 -1.59 0.33 13.31
C HIS A 222 -1.12 -1.01 12.78
N SER A 223 -1.90 -2.07 13.02
CA SER A 223 -1.75 -3.40 12.42
C SER A 223 -3.13 -4.01 12.21
N SER A 224 -3.46 -4.36 10.98
CA SER A 224 -4.75 -5.02 10.69
C SER A 224 -4.76 -6.50 11.03
N HIS A 225 -3.59 -7.13 11.17
CA HIS A 225 -3.46 -8.55 11.51
C HIS A 225 -3.29 -8.77 13.01
N GLU A 226 -2.47 -7.92 13.66
CA GLU A 226 -2.12 -8.05 15.08
C GLU A 226 -2.33 -6.71 15.84
N PRO A 227 -3.58 -6.28 16.07
CA PRO A 227 -3.86 -5.01 16.76
C PRO A 227 -3.23 -4.93 18.16
N SER A 228 -3.00 -6.07 18.82
CA SER A 228 -2.33 -6.15 20.13
C SER A 228 -0.84 -5.74 20.09
N HIS A 229 -0.27 -5.59 18.89
CA HIS A 229 1.10 -5.14 18.71
C HIS A 229 1.26 -3.61 18.64
N VAL A 230 0.17 -2.86 18.56
CA VAL A 230 0.21 -1.39 18.59
C VAL A 230 0.95 -0.90 19.85
N GLY A 231 1.87 0.05 19.67
CA GLY A 231 2.77 0.58 20.69
C GLY A 231 4.06 -0.22 20.89
N ARG A 232 4.24 -1.38 20.26
CA ARG A 232 5.52 -2.11 20.30
C ARG A 232 6.56 -1.45 19.41
N ILE A 233 7.80 -1.45 19.88
CA ILE A 233 8.96 -0.90 19.16
C ILE A 233 9.83 -2.07 18.70
N LYS A 234 10.15 -2.11 17.40
CA LYS A 234 10.93 -3.16 16.75
C LYS A 234 11.80 -2.59 15.62
N ASP A 235 12.64 -3.44 15.05
CA ASP A 235 13.41 -3.20 13.83
C ASP A 235 12.98 -4.09 12.65
N THR A 236 12.21 -5.15 12.93
CA THR A 236 11.75 -6.12 11.94
C THR A 236 10.26 -6.36 12.08
N PHE A 237 9.54 -6.21 10.97
CA PHE A 237 8.08 -6.22 10.93
C PHE A 237 7.58 -7.24 9.90
N PRO A 238 7.07 -8.41 10.34
CA PRO A 238 6.38 -9.31 9.44
C PRO A 238 5.07 -8.68 8.95
N LEU A 239 4.79 -8.81 7.67
CA LEU A 239 3.60 -8.30 7.00
C LEU A 239 3.00 -9.43 6.16
N TYR A 240 1.84 -9.94 6.58
CA TYR A 240 1.16 -11.06 5.92
C TYR A 240 0.44 -10.61 4.65
N PRO A 241 0.14 -11.52 3.71
CA PRO A 241 -0.68 -11.19 2.55
C PRO A 241 -2.00 -10.51 2.92
N MET A 242 -2.32 -9.41 2.27
CA MET A 242 -3.48 -8.57 2.52
C MET A 242 -3.48 -7.91 3.92
N GLU A 243 -2.34 -7.80 4.59
CA GLU A 243 -2.18 -7.03 5.83
C GLU A 243 -1.81 -5.58 5.54
N THR A 244 -2.21 -4.70 6.48
CA THR A 244 -1.79 -3.30 6.53
C THR A 244 -1.10 -3.00 7.84
N LEU A 245 -0.04 -2.18 7.78
CA LEU A 245 0.78 -1.79 8.91
C LEU A 245 1.13 -0.30 8.79
N VAL A 246 1.07 0.43 9.90
CA VAL A 246 1.56 1.81 9.98
C VAL A 246 2.63 1.89 11.06
N LEU A 247 3.80 2.39 10.68
CA LEU A 247 4.95 2.55 11.55
C LEU A 247 5.26 4.03 11.77
N ARG A 248 5.75 4.37 12.97
CA ARG A 248 6.29 5.67 13.32
C ARG A 248 7.78 5.57 13.56
N LEU A 249 8.54 6.38 12.85
CA LEU A 249 9.98 6.58 13.05
C LEU A 249 10.24 7.97 13.63
N ILE A 250 11.06 8.04 14.67
CA ILE A 250 11.68 9.27 15.16
C ILE A 250 13.18 9.05 15.11
N PRO A 251 13.88 9.53 14.06
CA PRO A 251 15.31 9.29 13.91
C PRO A 251 16.10 9.97 15.02
N ASP A 252 17.05 9.27 15.63
CA ASP A 252 17.92 9.75 16.69
C ASP A 252 19.35 10.06 16.23
N LYS A 253 19.67 9.79 14.96
CA LYS A 253 20.99 10.00 14.33
C LYS A 253 20.86 10.16 12.83
N PRO A 254 21.74 10.94 12.18
CA PRO A 254 21.74 11.08 10.73
C PRO A 254 22.44 9.90 10.05
N GLY A 255 22.22 9.75 8.75
CA GLY A 255 22.88 8.76 7.90
C GLY A 255 21.99 8.17 6.84
N GLU A 256 22.56 7.28 6.04
CA GLU A 256 21.85 6.46 5.08
C GLU A 256 21.84 5.01 5.56
N TYR A 257 20.65 4.45 5.76
CA TYR A 257 20.46 3.14 6.36
C TYR A 257 19.62 2.24 5.44
N PRO A 258 20.06 1.00 5.17
CA PRO A 258 19.29 0.08 4.36
C PRO A 258 18.03 -0.41 5.10
N VAL A 259 16.98 -0.64 4.31
CA VAL A 259 15.83 -1.42 4.68
C VAL A 259 15.60 -2.49 3.63
N HIS A 260 15.39 -3.71 4.06
CA HIS A 260 15.19 -4.82 3.15
C HIS A 260 14.31 -5.91 3.77
N ASP A 261 13.78 -6.78 2.92
CA ASP A 261 13.12 -7.98 3.42
C ASP A 261 14.12 -8.91 4.12
N HIS A 262 13.81 -9.36 5.30
CA HIS A 262 14.66 -10.30 6.06
C HIS A 262 14.65 -11.71 5.45
N ASN A 263 13.67 -12.05 4.62
CA ASN A 263 13.76 -13.16 3.68
C ASN A 263 14.64 -12.73 2.49
N LEU A 264 15.91 -13.11 2.51
CA LEU A 264 16.92 -12.65 1.53
C LEU A 264 16.60 -13.04 0.08
N VAL A 265 15.70 -14.00 -0.16
CA VAL A 265 15.20 -14.28 -1.52
C VAL A 265 14.48 -13.06 -2.07
N ALA A 266 13.72 -12.35 -1.24
CA ALA A 266 12.98 -11.15 -1.65
C ALA A 266 13.88 -9.91 -1.89
N VAL A 267 15.15 -9.97 -1.50
CA VAL A 267 16.16 -8.96 -1.85
C VAL A 267 16.74 -9.18 -3.26
N THR A 268 16.36 -10.28 -3.92
CA THR A 268 16.77 -10.58 -5.29
C THR A 268 15.64 -10.30 -6.29
N ALA A 269 15.98 -10.18 -7.58
CA ALA A 269 15.05 -10.33 -8.69
C ALA A 269 15.62 -11.38 -9.63
N ASN A 270 14.83 -12.41 -9.89
CA ASN A 270 15.26 -13.55 -10.71
C ASN A 270 16.65 -14.08 -10.29
N MET A 271 16.85 -14.25 -8.98
CA MET A 271 18.08 -14.71 -8.31
C MET A 271 19.28 -13.73 -8.36
N VAL A 272 19.12 -12.52 -8.87
CA VAL A 272 20.17 -11.50 -8.90
C VAL A 272 20.03 -10.56 -7.71
N TYR A 273 21.00 -10.58 -6.80
CA TYR A 273 21.12 -9.67 -5.66
C TYR A 273 21.85 -8.37 -6.08
N PRO A 274 21.48 -7.18 -5.61
CA PRO A 274 20.35 -6.85 -4.70
C PRO A 274 19.11 -6.27 -5.44
N ASN A 275 18.70 -6.87 -6.53
CA ASN A 275 17.70 -6.35 -7.47
C ASN A 275 16.25 -6.50 -7.01
N GLY A 276 15.98 -6.85 -5.75
CA GLY A 276 14.64 -7.00 -5.18
C GLY A 276 14.23 -5.85 -4.24
N MET A 277 13.57 -6.17 -3.14
CA MET A 277 13.16 -5.22 -2.09
C MET A 277 14.34 -4.85 -1.21
N PHE A 278 15.10 -3.88 -1.67
CA PHE A 278 16.21 -3.23 -0.95
C PHE A 278 16.11 -1.72 -1.20
N ILE A 279 15.83 -0.94 -0.15
CA ILE A 279 15.68 0.52 -0.19
C ILE A 279 16.53 1.14 0.91
N THR A 280 16.88 2.42 0.78
CA THR A 280 17.60 3.15 1.84
C THR A 280 16.74 4.28 2.40
N LEU A 281 16.83 4.48 3.74
CA LEU A 281 16.39 5.71 4.39
C LEU A 281 17.53 6.72 4.36
N LEU A 282 17.20 8.00 4.17
CA LEU A 282 18.19 9.08 4.19
C LEU A 282 17.76 10.13 5.23
N ILE A 283 18.50 10.20 6.33
CA ILE A 283 18.22 11.12 7.43
C ILE A 283 19.35 12.15 7.51
N ALA A 284 18.99 13.43 7.43
CA ALA A 284 19.88 14.56 7.64
C ALA A 284 20.05 14.87 9.14
N ASP A 285 21.03 15.74 9.45
CA ASP A 285 21.22 16.30 10.79
C ASP A 285 20.06 17.20 11.23
#